data_13730bf69540a097a0ea0babf708126f
#
_entry.id   13730bf69540a097a0ea0babf708126f
#
_cell.length_a   1.000
_cell.length_b   1.000
_cell.length_c   1.000
_cell.angle_alpha   90.00
_cell.angle_beta   90.00
_cell.angle_gamma   90.00
#
_symmetry.space_group_name_H-M   'P 1'
#
loop_
_entity.id
_entity.type
_entity.pdbx_description
1 polymer ?
#
loop_
_entity_poly.entity_id
_entity_poly.type
_entity_poly.pdbx_seq_one_letter_code
_entity_poly.pdbx_strand_id
1 'polypeptide(L)'
;MNLLSIIEEFNPDIKKNDKSYKNLVKTVAFLETKKKVLFLTTSNRGEWAEKELKEEPKSTKLAKAVQDYLGKDKCVLIEVPHLKIYHCEGNVSHKDGNSCGVLKAKLKDKEKNPSGHHRCWRSINNPDDELWKISKELLESDAVIFWGSVRWGQMNSVYQNLIERLTWLENRHSTLNESNILKNISAGIIAVGQNWRGSDVVEIQKEVLKFFGFDVQDVLSWNWQYTKDAYDESQKSYKDSSKKFDETFELE
;
A
#
# COMPACT_ATOMS: atom_id res chain seq x y z
N MET A 1 17.46 -14.01 -11.38
CA MET A 1 17.93 -14.45 -10.04
C MET A 1 16.70 -14.60 -9.17
N ASN A 2 16.58 -15.62 -8.34
CA ASN A 2 15.37 -15.82 -7.54
C ASN A 2 15.43 -14.87 -6.33
N LEU A 3 14.38 -14.05 -6.04
CA LEU A 3 14.34 -13.17 -4.87
C LEU A 3 14.74 -13.90 -3.58
N LEU A 4 14.33 -15.16 -3.46
CA LEU A 4 14.66 -16.02 -2.33
C LEU A 4 16.15 -16.34 -2.28
N SER A 5 16.81 -16.56 -3.43
CA SER A 5 18.26 -16.78 -3.48
C SER A 5 19.04 -15.50 -3.19
N ILE A 6 18.54 -14.34 -3.62
CA ILE A 6 19.12 -13.03 -3.25
C ILE A 6 19.02 -12.81 -1.74
N ILE A 7 17.83 -12.99 -1.16
CA ILE A 7 17.63 -12.84 0.28
C ILE A 7 18.48 -13.85 1.08
N GLU A 8 18.61 -15.07 0.60
CA GLU A 8 19.44 -16.13 1.24
C GLU A 8 20.93 -15.83 1.10
N GLU A 9 21.37 -15.22 0.00
CA GLU A 9 22.76 -14.84 -0.25
C GLU A 9 23.19 -13.65 0.64
N PHE A 10 22.37 -12.62 0.74
CA PHE A 10 22.69 -11.43 1.55
C PHE A 10 22.35 -11.57 3.04
N ASN A 11 21.48 -12.48 3.40
CA ASN A 11 21.19 -12.78 4.81
C ASN A 11 21.01 -14.28 5.03
N PRO A 12 22.11 -15.06 5.04
CA PRO A 12 22.06 -16.50 5.29
C PRO A 12 21.48 -16.85 6.67
N ASP A 13 21.46 -15.89 7.61
CA ASP A 13 20.82 -16.00 8.92
C ASP A 13 19.32 -15.66 8.90
N ILE A 14 18.75 -15.24 7.77
CA ILE A 14 17.28 -15.30 7.60
C ILE A 14 16.89 -16.77 7.65
N LYS A 15 16.74 -17.21 8.88
CA LYS A 15 16.35 -18.57 9.17
C LYS A 15 15.07 -18.83 8.41
N LYS A 16 15.03 -19.94 7.65
CA LYS A 16 13.82 -20.51 7.02
C LYS A 16 12.62 -20.59 7.98
N ASN A 17 12.83 -20.28 9.24
CA ASN A 17 11.87 -20.20 10.33
C ASN A 17 11.39 -18.78 10.67
N ASP A 18 11.97 -17.71 10.09
CA ASP A 18 11.47 -16.36 10.32
C ASP A 18 10.06 -16.22 9.72
N LYS A 19 9.14 -15.72 10.54
CA LYS A 19 7.73 -15.57 10.15
C LYS A 19 7.57 -14.59 8.97
N SER A 20 8.33 -13.51 8.99
CA SER A 20 8.28 -12.47 7.95
C SER A 20 8.78 -13.02 6.61
N TYR A 21 9.87 -13.78 6.63
CA TYR A 21 10.40 -14.44 5.45
C TYR A 21 9.39 -15.44 4.84
N LYS A 22 8.80 -16.31 5.69
CA LYS A 22 7.77 -17.25 5.24
C LYS A 22 6.56 -16.56 4.63
N ASN A 23 6.15 -15.43 5.21
CA ASN A 23 5.05 -14.65 4.66
C ASN A 23 5.43 -14.04 3.31
N LEU A 24 6.65 -13.48 3.19
CA LEU A 24 7.14 -12.93 1.93
C LEU A 24 7.14 -13.98 0.80
N VAL A 25 7.64 -15.19 1.08
CA VAL A 25 7.64 -16.31 0.12
C VAL A 25 6.23 -16.63 -0.37
N LYS A 26 5.26 -16.73 0.56
CA LYS A 26 3.86 -16.99 0.21
C LYS A 26 3.24 -15.84 -0.59
N THR A 27 3.55 -14.61 -0.21
CA THR A 27 3.10 -13.41 -0.94
C THR A 27 3.59 -13.44 -2.38
N VAL A 28 4.89 -13.67 -2.58
CA VAL A 28 5.49 -13.72 -3.93
C VAL A 28 4.85 -14.82 -4.75
N ALA A 29 4.75 -16.05 -4.21
CA ALA A 29 4.12 -17.18 -4.91
C ALA A 29 2.66 -16.88 -5.32
N PHE A 30 1.90 -16.20 -4.47
CA PHE A 30 0.55 -15.76 -4.81
C PHE A 30 0.56 -14.72 -5.93
N LEU A 31 1.45 -13.72 -5.87
CA LEU A 31 1.53 -12.67 -6.88
C LEU A 31 2.00 -13.18 -8.24
N GLU A 32 2.81 -14.24 -8.28
CA GLU A 32 3.22 -14.90 -9.53
C GLU A 32 2.01 -15.41 -10.34
N THR A 33 0.91 -15.74 -9.67
CA THR A 33 -0.33 -16.18 -10.33
C THR A 33 -1.14 -15.05 -10.98
N LYS A 34 -0.85 -13.79 -10.66
CA LYS A 34 -1.58 -12.61 -11.15
C LYS A 34 -0.97 -12.09 -12.45
N LYS A 35 -1.77 -11.45 -13.31
CA LYS A 35 -1.30 -10.86 -14.56
C LYS A 35 -0.74 -9.45 -14.34
N LYS A 36 -1.47 -8.62 -13.59
CA LYS A 36 -1.08 -7.25 -13.27
C LYS A 36 -1.22 -6.99 -11.77
N VAL A 37 -0.18 -6.47 -11.16
CA VAL A 37 -0.09 -6.19 -9.72
C VAL A 37 0.19 -4.70 -9.51
N LEU A 38 -0.48 -4.10 -8.53
CA LEU A 38 -0.24 -2.72 -8.10
C LEU A 38 0.33 -2.71 -6.68
N PHE A 39 1.48 -2.05 -6.51
CA PHE A 39 2.03 -1.71 -5.20
C PHE A 39 1.84 -0.23 -4.92
N LEU A 40 1.23 0.08 -3.78
CA LEU A 40 1.04 1.43 -3.28
C LEU A 40 1.87 1.60 -2.02
N THR A 41 3.03 2.25 -2.12
CA THR A 41 3.88 2.52 -0.96
C THR A 41 3.49 3.86 -0.34
N THR A 42 3.28 3.88 0.97
CA THR A 42 2.74 5.05 1.67
C THR A 42 3.68 5.64 2.72
N SER A 43 4.78 4.96 3.05
CA SER A 43 5.78 5.52 3.98
C SER A 43 6.58 6.63 3.30
N ASN A 44 6.88 7.66 4.07
CA ASN A 44 7.69 8.79 3.62
C ASN A 44 8.94 8.97 4.49
N ARG A 45 9.92 9.65 3.93
CA ARG A 45 11.03 10.29 4.63
C ARG A 45 10.92 11.80 4.43
N GLY A 46 11.59 12.59 5.27
CA GLY A 46 11.73 14.02 5.00
C GLY A 46 12.65 14.24 3.80
N GLU A 47 12.41 15.33 3.06
CA GLU A 47 13.22 15.65 1.86
C GLU A 47 14.73 15.60 2.11
N TRP A 48 15.19 16.02 3.30
CA TRP A 48 16.60 15.95 3.65
C TRP A 48 17.11 14.52 3.71
N ALA A 49 16.37 13.62 4.34
CA ALA A 49 16.77 12.21 4.43
C ALA A 49 16.80 11.52 3.06
N GLU A 50 15.84 11.83 2.21
CA GLU A 50 15.79 11.28 0.84
C GLU A 50 16.90 11.84 -0.05
N LYS A 51 17.11 13.16 -0.04
CA LYS A 51 18.06 13.83 -0.95
C LYS A 51 19.51 13.73 -0.48
N GLU A 52 19.75 14.00 0.80
CA GLU A 52 21.13 14.08 1.35
C GLU A 52 21.64 12.74 1.85
N LEU A 53 20.79 11.95 2.52
CA LEU A 53 21.18 10.64 3.05
C LEU A 53 20.87 9.48 2.09
N LYS A 54 20.10 9.74 1.02
CA LYS A 54 19.59 8.71 0.11
C LYS A 54 18.83 7.59 0.86
N GLU A 55 18.19 7.97 1.97
CA GLU A 55 17.49 7.04 2.83
C GLU A 55 16.08 6.76 2.30
N GLU A 56 15.82 5.53 1.93
CA GLU A 56 14.51 5.07 1.47
C GLU A 56 13.69 4.46 2.63
N PRO A 57 12.34 4.66 2.66
CA PRO A 57 11.51 3.96 3.63
C PRO A 57 11.59 2.44 3.48
N LYS A 58 11.72 1.71 4.59
CA LYS A 58 11.88 0.24 4.58
C LYS A 58 10.75 -0.50 3.87
N SER A 59 9.51 -0.03 4.03
CA SER A 59 8.37 -0.62 3.29
C SER A 59 8.46 -0.40 1.79
N THR A 60 9.00 0.74 1.34
CA THR A 60 9.23 1.03 -0.08
C THR A 60 10.37 0.19 -0.61
N LYS A 61 11.49 0.07 0.11
CA LYS A 61 12.62 -0.79 -0.26
C LYS A 61 12.17 -2.24 -0.44
N LEU A 62 11.39 -2.78 0.52
CA LEU A 62 10.86 -4.14 0.42
C LEU A 62 9.91 -4.31 -0.78
N ALA A 63 9.02 -3.33 -1.02
CA ALA A 63 8.12 -3.36 -2.17
C ALA A 63 8.89 -3.33 -3.50
N LYS A 64 9.95 -2.51 -3.61
CA LYS A 64 10.82 -2.46 -4.79
C LYS A 64 11.54 -3.78 -5.03
N ALA A 65 12.09 -4.41 -3.99
CA ALA A 65 12.72 -5.71 -4.12
C ALA A 65 11.75 -6.78 -4.67
N VAL A 66 10.50 -6.78 -4.21
CA VAL A 66 9.46 -7.67 -4.74
C VAL A 66 9.07 -7.28 -6.17
N GLN A 67 8.98 -5.99 -6.49
CA GLN A 67 8.71 -5.53 -7.85
C GLN A 67 9.80 -5.98 -8.84
N ASP A 68 11.06 -5.81 -8.47
CA ASP A 68 12.19 -6.19 -9.32
C ASP A 68 12.21 -7.70 -9.59
N TYR A 69 11.85 -8.50 -8.57
CA TYR A 69 11.67 -9.94 -8.75
C TYR A 69 10.51 -10.29 -9.70
N LEU A 70 9.34 -9.67 -9.54
CA LEU A 70 8.16 -9.94 -10.37
C LEU A 70 8.27 -9.39 -11.79
N GLY A 71 9.12 -8.38 -12.00
CA GLY A 71 9.28 -7.62 -13.23
C GLY A 71 8.34 -6.41 -13.31
N LYS A 72 8.87 -5.29 -13.81
CA LYS A 72 8.16 -4.00 -13.92
C LYS A 72 7.00 -4.03 -14.91
N ASP A 73 7.03 -4.93 -15.87
CA ASP A 73 5.92 -5.13 -16.81
C ASP A 73 4.68 -5.72 -16.13
N LYS A 74 4.89 -6.55 -15.13
CA LYS A 74 3.84 -7.19 -14.34
C LYS A 74 3.43 -6.37 -13.12
N CYS A 75 4.39 -5.73 -12.46
CA CYS A 75 4.18 -5.05 -11.19
C CYS A 75 4.43 -3.54 -11.34
N VAL A 76 3.36 -2.75 -11.24
CA VAL A 76 3.43 -1.30 -11.17
C VAL A 76 3.59 -0.89 -9.71
N LEU A 77 4.56 -0.03 -9.41
CA LEU A 77 4.76 0.54 -8.08
C LEU A 77 4.53 2.05 -8.11
N ILE A 78 3.70 2.55 -7.23
CA ILE A 78 3.43 3.97 -7.04
C ILE A 78 3.83 4.38 -5.63
N GLU A 79 4.77 5.31 -5.53
CA GLU A 79 5.17 5.96 -4.28
C GLU A 79 4.19 7.09 -3.98
N VAL A 80 3.18 6.80 -3.18
CA VAL A 80 2.06 7.71 -2.88
C VAL A 80 2.52 9.05 -2.27
N PRO A 81 3.57 9.09 -1.40
CA PRO A 81 4.07 10.36 -0.86
C PRO A 81 4.57 11.36 -1.92
N HIS A 82 4.95 10.88 -3.11
CA HIS A 82 5.43 11.72 -4.20
C HIS A 82 4.30 12.25 -5.11
N LEU A 83 3.05 11.83 -4.82
CA LEU A 83 1.88 12.33 -5.54
C LEU A 83 1.22 13.48 -4.78
N LYS A 84 0.73 14.45 -5.54
CA LYS A 84 -0.09 15.54 -5.01
C LYS A 84 -1.52 15.04 -4.78
N ILE A 85 -1.78 14.51 -3.59
CA ILE A 85 -3.10 14.02 -3.18
C ILE A 85 -3.62 14.91 -2.04
N TYR A 86 -4.64 15.69 -2.32
CA TYR A 86 -5.28 16.54 -1.31
C TYR A 86 -6.09 15.73 -0.29
N HIS A 87 -6.36 16.28 0.88
CA HIS A 87 -7.22 15.64 1.88
C HIS A 87 -8.66 15.48 1.38
N CYS A 88 -9.36 14.47 1.92
CA CYS A 88 -10.77 14.24 1.61
C CYS A 88 -11.65 15.43 1.98
N GLU A 89 -12.69 15.71 1.19
CA GLU A 89 -13.67 16.75 1.47
C GLU A 89 -14.80 16.29 2.39
N GLY A 90 -14.83 15.01 2.79
CA GLY A 90 -15.86 14.48 3.69
C GLY A 90 -17.27 14.44 3.09
N ASN A 91 -17.40 14.28 1.77
CA ASN A 91 -18.70 14.30 1.08
C ASN A 91 -19.65 13.14 1.44
N VAL A 92 -19.22 12.22 2.28
CA VAL A 92 -20.07 11.16 2.87
C VAL A 92 -21.07 11.70 3.91
N SER A 93 -20.72 12.83 4.57
CA SER A 93 -21.50 13.43 5.66
C SER A 93 -22.06 14.80 5.30
N HIS A 94 -22.46 14.99 4.06
CA HIS A 94 -23.03 16.26 3.60
C HIS A 94 -24.44 16.48 4.17
N LYS A 95 -24.83 17.73 4.42
CA LYS A 95 -26.16 18.11 4.96
C LYS A 95 -27.35 17.56 4.13
N ASP A 96 -27.15 17.38 2.83
CA ASP A 96 -28.18 16.88 1.90
C ASP A 96 -28.01 15.37 1.62
N GLY A 97 -27.25 14.68 2.47
CA GLY A 97 -26.96 13.26 2.35
C GLY A 97 -25.60 12.96 1.73
N ASN A 98 -25.29 11.67 1.61
CA ASN A 98 -24.03 11.22 1.04
C ASN A 98 -23.96 11.51 -0.46
N SER A 99 -22.97 12.31 -0.87
CA SER A 99 -22.72 12.66 -2.28
C SER A 99 -21.35 12.17 -2.81
N CYS A 100 -20.65 11.33 -2.05
CA CYS A 100 -19.39 10.75 -2.48
C CYS A 100 -19.62 9.70 -3.57
N GLY A 101 -18.86 9.72 -4.65
CA GLY A 101 -18.94 8.72 -5.72
C GLY A 101 -20.11 8.85 -6.70
N VAL A 102 -20.96 9.89 -6.56
CA VAL A 102 -22.09 10.12 -7.49
C VAL A 102 -21.62 10.41 -8.91
N LEU A 103 -22.50 10.19 -9.91
CA LEU A 103 -22.19 10.42 -11.32
C LEU A 103 -21.72 11.86 -11.62
N LYS A 104 -22.26 12.86 -10.90
CA LYS A 104 -21.83 14.28 -11.03
C LYS A 104 -20.35 14.49 -10.67
N ALA A 105 -19.80 13.63 -9.81
CA ALA A 105 -18.40 13.67 -9.40
C ALA A 105 -17.45 12.96 -10.37
N LYS A 106 -17.93 12.57 -11.55
CA LYS A 106 -17.14 11.84 -12.54
C LYS A 106 -16.09 12.75 -13.18
N LEU A 107 -14.83 12.36 -13.08
CA LEU A 107 -13.72 12.98 -13.79
C LEU A 107 -13.91 12.76 -15.30
N LYS A 108 -14.06 13.85 -16.06
CA LYS A 108 -14.42 13.82 -17.50
C LYS A 108 -13.23 13.58 -18.42
N ASP A 109 -12.02 13.87 -17.94
CA ASP A 109 -10.78 13.66 -18.68
C ASP A 109 -10.58 12.17 -18.98
N LYS A 110 -10.56 11.80 -20.25
CA LYS A 110 -10.46 10.40 -20.69
C LYS A 110 -9.05 9.81 -20.51
N GLU A 111 -8.02 10.63 -20.51
CA GLU A 111 -6.62 10.18 -20.29
C GLU A 111 -6.42 9.85 -18.80
N LYS A 112 -6.98 10.68 -17.92
CA LYS A 112 -6.93 10.48 -16.48
C LYS A 112 -7.93 9.43 -15.98
N ASN A 113 -9.03 9.24 -16.68
CA ASN A 113 -10.11 8.34 -16.30
C ASN A 113 -10.59 7.48 -17.49
N PRO A 114 -9.72 6.62 -18.07
CA PRO A 114 -10.05 5.82 -19.26
C PRO A 114 -11.20 4.85 -19.01
N SER A 115 -11.29 4.27 -17.82
CA SER A 115 -12.40 3.39 -17.40
C SER A 115 -13.72 4.13 -17.21
N GLY A 116 -13.69 5.46 -17.07
CA GLY A 116 -14.87 6.27 -16.73
C GLY A 116 -15.38 6.06 -15.30
N HIS A 117 -14.62 5.37 -14.43
CA HIS A 117 -15.06 5.02 -13.07
C HIS A 117 -14.62 6.01 -12.00
N HIS A 118 -13.60 6.83 -12.21
CA HIS A 118 -13.13 7.79 -11.21
C HIS A 118 -14.17 8.87 -10.93
N ARG A 119 -14.66 8.93 -9.67
CA ARG A 119 -15.74 9.82 -9.22
C ARG A 119 -15.42 10.45 -7.86
N CYS A 120 -14.45 11.33 -7.82
CA CYS A 120 -14.05 12.04 -6.61
C CYS A 120 -14.21 13.55 -6.77
N TRP A 121 -15.02 14.20 -5.93
CA TRP A 121 -15.21 15.64 -5.95
C TRP A 121 -13.90 16.40 -5.78
N ARG A 122 -13.06 15.94 -4.84
CA ARG A 122 -11.76 16.58 -4.61
C ARG A 122 -10.89 16.61 -5.86
N SER A 123 -10.90 15.53 -6.65
CA SER A 123 -10.16 15.50 -7.92
C SER A 123 -10.76 16.41 -9.00
N ILE A 124 -12.07 16.65 -8.95
CA ILE A 124 -12.72 17.61 -9.88
C ILE A 124 -12.43 19.05 -9.46
N ASN A 125 -12.51 19.31 -8.15
CA ASN A 125 -12.31 20.66 -7.59
C ASN A 125 -10.83 21.09 -7.63
N ASN A 126 -9.90 20.15 -7.84
CA ASN A 126 -8.46 20.40 -7.90
C ASN A 126 -7.86 19.70 -9.13
N PRO A 127 -7.70 20.38 -10.27
CA PRO A 127 -7.23 19.79 -11.52
C PRO A 127 -5.82 19.18 -11.47
N ASP A 128 -5.02 19.58 -10.47
CA ASP A 128 -3.68 19.10 -10.18
C ASP A 128 -3.64 17.97 -9.13
N ASP A 129 -4.81 17.48 -8.68
CA ASP A 129 -4.90 16.28 -7.84
C ASP A 129 -4.53 15.03 -8.64
N GLU A 130 -3.61 14.24 -8.10
CA GLU A 130 -3.04 13.09 -8.79
C GLU A 130 -3.64 11.74 -8.36
N LEU A 131 -4.72 11.71 -7.58
CA LEU A 131 -5.40 10.46 -7.18
C LEU A 131 -5.80 9.61 -8.39
N TRP A 132 -6.05 10.22 -9.54
CA TRP A 132 -6.41 9.52 -10.76
C TRP A 132 -5.35 8.53 -11.23
N LYS A 133 -4.06 8.77 -10.96
CA LYS A 133 -2.96 7.85 -11.28
C LYS A 133 -3.15 6.53 -10.53
N ILE A 134 -3.50 6.60 -9.26
CA ILE A 134 -3.78 5.42 -8.44
C ILE A 134 -5.05 4.71 -8.90
N SER A 135 -6.16 5.43 -9.08
CA SER A 135 -7.41 4.79 -9.47
C SER A 135 -7.37 4.15 -10.85
N LYS A 136 -6.60 4.72 -11.79
CA LYS A 136 -6.36 4.14 -13.11
C LYS A 136 -5.68 2.77 -12.99
N GLU A 137 -4.53 2.72 -12.32
CA GLU A 137 -3.77 1.48 -12.17
C GLU A 137 -4.51 0.44 -11.30
N LEU A 138 -5.20 0.89 -10.24
CA LEU A 138 -5.99 0.02 -9.37
C LEU A 138 -7.07 -0.74 -10.15
N LEU A 139 -7.83 -0.04 -10.99
CA LEU A 139 -8.95 -0.63 -11.73
C LEU A 139 -8.51 -1.51 -12.92
N GLU A 140 -7.24 -1.48 -13.27
CA GLU A 140 -6.62 -2.34 -14.29
C GLU A 140 -5.86 -3.53 -13.68
N SER A 141 -5.74 -3.61 -12.34
CA SER A 141 -4.93 -4.62 -11.66
C SER A 141 -5.76 -5.80 -11.17
N ASP A 142 -5.15 -6.99 -11.15
CA ASP A 142 -5.73 -8.22 -10.55
C ASP A 142 -5.45 -8.29 -9.04
N ALA A 143 -4.41 -7.59 -8.58
CA ALA A 143 -4.05 -7.52 -7.17
C ALA A 143 -3.47 -6.16 -6.80
N VAL A 144 -3.73 -5.72 -5.58
CA VAL A 144 -3.14 -4.51 -4.97
C VAL A 144 -2.59 -4.81 -3.59
N ILE A 145 -1.38 -4.33 -3.31
CA ILE A 145 -0.82 -4.35 -1.96
C ILE A 145 -0.53 -2.92 -1.52
N PHE A 146 -1.05 -2.59 -0.33
CA PHE A 146 -0.72 -1.35 0.37
C PHE A 146 0.49 -1.61 1.27
N TRP A 147 1.60 -0.93 1.00
CA TRP A 147 2.83 -1.01 1.78
C TRP A 147 2.97 0.24 2.63
N GLY A 148 3.18 0.07 3.91
CA GLY A 148 3.31 1.22 4.77
C GLY A 148 3.98 0.93 6.11
N SER A 149 4.02 1.93 6.97
CA SER A 149 4.59 1.84 8.31
C SER A 149 3.55 2.04 9.39
N VAL A 150 3.74 1.34 10.50
CA VAL A 150 2.93 1.55 11.71
C VAL A 150 3.37 2.83 12.41
N ARG A 151 2.40 3.67 12.79
CA ARG A 151 2.57 4.89 13.56
C ARG A 151 1.50 4.96 14.64
N TRP A 152 1.91 4.94 15.91
CA TRP A 152 0.99 5.03 17.05
C TRP A 152 -0.18 4.04 17.01
N GLY A 153 0.09 2.79 16.64
CA GLY A 153 -0.93 1.76 16.52
C GLY A 153 -1.92 1.95 15.37
N GLN A 154 -1.54 2.73 14.35
CA GLN A 154 -2.27 2.96 13.11
C GLN A 154 -1.31 2.87 11.92
N MET A 155 -1.85 2.82 10.71
CA MET A 155 -1.04 3.09 9.52
C MET A 155 -0.64 4.57 9.46
N ASN A 156 0.44 4.89 8.75
CA ASN A 156 0.91 6.27 8.60
C ASN A 156 -0.14 7.18 7.93
N SER A 157 0.02 8.51 8.09
CA SER A 157 -0.95 9.51 7.63
C SER A 157 -1.19 9.52 6.12
N VAL A 158 -0.18 9.19 5.32
CA VAL A 158 -0.32 9.11 3.86
C VAL A 158 -1.27 7.97 3.48
N TYR A 159 -1.16 6.81 4.14
CA TYR A 159 -2.10 5.71 3.97
C TYR A 159 -3.52 6.12 4.37
N GLN A 160 -3.69 6.76 5.53
CA GLN A 160 -5.01 7.19 6.00
C GLN A 160 -5.67 8.16 5.01
N ASN A 161 -4.91 9.17 4.55
CA ASN A 161 -5.40 10.08 3.53
C ASN A 161 -5.80 9.34 2.24
N LEU A 162 -5.00 8.36 1.81
CA LEU A 162 -5.32 7.57 0.60
C LEU A 162 -6.63 6.79 0.78
N ILE A 163 -6.81 6.09 1.90
CA ILE A 163 -8.04 5.32 2.18
C ILE A 163 -9.26 6.24 2.20
N GLU A 164 -9.20 7.38 2.87
CA GLU A 164 -10.27 8.38 2.85
C GLU A 164 -10.59 8.85 1.43
N ARG A 165 -9.55 9.07 0.61
CA ARG A 165 -9.71 9.53 -0.77
C ARG A 165 -10.25 8.45 -1.72
N LEU A 166 -10.14 7.17 -1.36
CA LEU A 166 -10.71 6.04 -2.11
C LEU A 166 -12.16 5.73 -1.73
N THR A 167 -12.75 6.36 -0.72
CA THR A 167 -14.12 6.13 -0.23
C THR A 167 -15.17 6.15 -1.35
N TRP A 168 -14.98 6.93 -2.42
CA TRP A 168 -15.91 6.94 -3.56
C TRP A 168 -16.05 5.58 -4.26
N LEU A 169 -15.06 4.70 -4.15
CA LEU A 169 -15.11 3.33 -4.70
C LEU A 169 -16.09 2.47 -3.90
N GLU A 170 -15.97 2.51 -2.58
CA GLU A 170 -16.83 1.80 -1.64
C GLU A 170 -18.26 2.30 -1.71
N ASN A 171 -18.48 3.62 -1.67
CA ASN A 171 -19.79 4.25 -1.70
C ASN A 171 -20.65 3.86 -2.92
N ARG A 172 -20.04 3.52 -4.04
CA ARG A 172 -20.77 3.13 -5.24
C ARG A 172 -21.63 1.88 -5.00
N HIS A 173 -21.10 0.90 -4.28
CA HIS A 173 -21.86 -0.33 -4.03
C HIS A 173 -22.60 -0.33 -2.69
N SER A 174 -22.04 0.30 -1.64
CA SER A 174 -22.67 0.31 -0.32
C SER A 174 -23.84 1.30 -0.22
N THR A 175 -23.72 2.47 -0.84
CA THR A 175 -24.68 3.57 -0.71
C THR A 175 -25.47 3.84 -1.99
N LEU A 176 -24.82 3.74 -3.16
CA LEU A 176 -25.46 4.10 -4.44
C LEU A 176 -26.05 2.90 -5.19
N ASN A 177 -26.04 1.71 -4.60
CA ASN A 177 -26.58 0.46 -5.16
C ASN A 177 -26.01 0.09 -6.54
N GLU A 178 -24.76 0.50 -6.84
CA GLU A 178 -24.06 0.08 -8.04
C GLU A 178 -23.34 -1.25 -7.84
N SER A 179 -22.89 -1.87 -8.94
CA SER A 179 -22.06 -3.07 -8.84
C SER A 179 -20.70 -2.76 -8.18
N ASN A 180 -20.23 -3.68 -7.32
CA ASN A 180 -18.91 -3.58 -6.73
C ASN A 180 -17.83 -3.81 -7.81
N ILE A 181 -17.09 -2.77 -8.16
CA ILE A 181 -16.02 -2.82 -9.17
C ILE A 181 -14.68 -3.33 -8.62
N LEU A 182 -14.57 -3.54 -7.30
CA LEU A 182 -13.37 -4.02 -6.62
C LEU A 182 -13.38 -5.52 -6.31
N LYS A 183 -14.52 -6.19 -6.47
CA LYS A 183 -14.75 -7.56 -6.00
C LYS A 183 -13.81 -8.63 -6.58
N ASN A 184 -13.18 -8.35 -7.71
CA ASN A 184 -12.27 -9.27 -8.38
C ASN A 184 -10.80 -8.87 -8.20
N ILE A 185 -10.51 -7.82 -7.45
CA ILE A 185 -9.16 -7.35 -7.16
C ILE A 185 -8.74 -7.94 -5.82
N SER A 186 -7.75 -8.83 -5.84
CA SER A 186 -7.17 -9.36 -4.61
C SER A 186 -6.41 -8.23 -3.89
N ALA A 187 -6.67 -8.03 -2.61
CA ALA A 187 -6.04 -6.95 -1.85
C ALA A 187 -5.35 -7.42 -0.59
N GLY A 188 -4.34 -6.69 -0.17
CA GLY A 188 -3.68 -6.91 1.10
C GLY A 188 -2.90 -5.69 1.59
N ILE A 189 -2.38 -5.82 2.81
CA ILE A 189 -1.61 -4.79 3.47
C ILE A 189 -0.35 -5.36 4.12
N ILE A 190 0.79 -4.78 3.81
CA ILE A 190 2.06 -5.14 4.43
C ILE A 190 2.58 -3.93 5.22
N ALA A 191 2.57 -4.07 6.55
CA ALA A 191 3.08 -3.05 7.46
C ALA A 191 4.50 -3.39 7.87
N VAL A 192 5.43 -2.43 7.73
CA VAL A 192 6.85 -2.60 8.09
C VAL A 192 7.20 -1.62 9.20
N GLY A 193 7.85 -2.09 10.25
CA GLY A 193 8.33 -1.21 11.31
C GLY A 193 8.78 -1.94 12.56
N GLN A 194 9.00 -1.20 13.65
CA GLN A 194 9.20 -1.73 14.99
C GLN A 194 7.96 -2.49 15.48
N ASN A 195 6.78 -1.96 15.13
CA ASN A 195 5.49 -2.63 15.21
C ASN A 195 4.85 -2.81 16.58
N TRP A 196 4.94 -1.78 17.44
CA TRP A 196 3.95 -1.73 18.50
C TRP A 196 2.54 -1.83 17.89
N ARG A 197 1.81 -2.90 18.24
CA ARG A 197 0.50 -3.26 17.70
C ARG A 197 0.44 -3.52 16.18
N GLY A 198 1.54 -3.87 15.54
CA GLY A 198 1.58 -4.08 14.08
C GLY A 198 0.58 -5.13 13.58
N SER A 199 0.40 -6.23 14.31
CA SER A 199 -0.58 -7.26 13.96
C SER A 199 -2.02 -6.75 14.06
N ASP A 200 -2.35 -5.97 15.12
CA ASP A 200 -3.70 -5.39 15.28
C ASP A 200 -4.01 -4.42 14.15
N VAL A 201 -3.02 -3.60 13.78
CA VAL A 201 -3.15 -2.65 12.65
C VAL A 201 -3.45 -3.40 11.34
N VAL A 202 -2.74 -4.49 11.06
CA VAL A 202 -3.00 -5.31 9.86
C VAL A 202 -4.42 -5.88 9.89
N GLU A 203 -4.87 -6.44 11.01
CA GLU A 203 -6.23 -7.00 11.10
C GLU A 203 -7.31 -5.93 10.93
N ILE A 204 -7.15 -4.75 11.53
CA ILE A 204 -8.08 -3.63 11.33
C ILE A 204 -8.12 -3.23 9.84
N GLN A 205 -6.98 -3.12 9.20
CA GLN A 205 -6.93 -2.70 7.79
C GLN A 205 -7.47 -3.78 6.84
N LYS A 206 -7.34 -5.06 7.18
CA LYS A 206 -8.02 -6.14 6.44
C LYS A 206 -9.54 -5.94 6.44
N GLU A 207 -10.12 -5.63 7.62
CA GLU A 207 -11.56 -5.35 7.72
C GLU A 207 -11.96 -4.11 6.91
N VAL A 208 -11.15 -3.04 6.94
CA VAL A 208 -11.36 -1.86 6.11
C VAL A 208 -11.37 -2.22 4.61
N LEU A 209 -10.38 -2.97 4.13
CA LEU A 209 -10.31 -3.38 2.73
C LEU A 209 -11.46 -4.32 2.32
N LYS A 210 -11.90 -5.21 3.22
CA LYS A 210 -13.11 -6.02 3.00
C LYS A 210 -14.36 -5.15 2.86
N PHE A 211 -14.49 -4.15 3.74
CA PHE A 211 -15.61 -3.20 3.67
C PHE A 211 -15.60 -2.37 2.39
N PHE A 212 -14.41 -2.05 1.87
CA PHE A 212 -14.26 -1.46 0.52
C PHE A 212 -14.77 -2.38 -0.59
N GLY A 213 -14.86 -3.67 -0.33
CA GLY A 213 -15.35 -4.65 -1.28
C GLY A 213 -14.28 -5.38 -2.08
N PHE A 214 -13.02 -5.31 -1.64
CA PHE A 214 -11.92 -6.10 -2.20
C PHE A 214 -11.98 -7.58 -1.82
N ASP A 215 -11.37 -8.43 -2.64
CA ASP A 215 -11.04 -9.82 -2.31
C ASP A 215 -9.77 -9.85 -1.44
N VAL A 216 -9.95 -9.74 -0.11
CA VAL A 216 -8.82 -9.60 0.82
C VAL A 216 -8.16 -10.95 1.09
N GLN A 217 -6.84 -11.02 0.86
CA GLN A 217 -6.04 -12.22 0.99
C GLN A 217 -5.13 -12.18 2.22
N ASP A 218 -5.19 -13.21 3.07
CA ASP A 218 -4.31 -13.33 4.24
C ASP A 218 -2.83 -13.41 3.86
N VAL A 219 -2.51 -14.05 2.74
CA VAL A 219 -1.13 -14.15 2.25
C VAL A 219 -0.55 -12.82 1.82
N LEU A 220 -1.39 -11.80 1.57
CA LEU A 220 -1.00 -10.44 1.22
C LEU A 220 -1.09 -9.49 2.42
N SER A 221 -1.46 -9.98 3.63
CA SER A 221 -1.80 -9.12 4.78
C SER A 221 -1.04 -9.55 6.02
N TRP A 222 0.10 -8.92 6.28
CA TRP A 222 0.96 -9.25 7.40
C TRP A 222 1.87 -8.08 7.78
N ASN A 223 2.53 -8.19 8.96
CA ASN A 223 3.50 -7.19 9.39
C ASN A 223 4.92 -7.74 9.41
N TRP A 224 5.88 -6.95 8.94
CA TRP A 224 7.30 -7.18 9.13
C TRP A 224 7.80 -6.39 10.32
N GLN A 225 8.04 -7.09 11.42
CA GLN A 225 8.70 -6.51 12.57
C GLN A 225 10.21 -6.63 12.39
N TYR A 226 10.91 -5.50 12.22
CA TYR A 226 12.35 -5.53 12.01
C TYR A 226 13.17 -5.38 13.30
N THR A 227 12.57 -4.97 14.43
CA THR A 227 13.19 -5.05 15.75
C THR A 227 12.90 -6.39 16.40
N LYS A 228 13.74 -6.80 17.36
CA LYS A 228 13.59 -8.07 18.06
C LYS A 228 12.28 -8.16 18.85
N ASP A 229 11.89 -7.06 19.47
CA ASP A 229 10.69 -6.93 20.31
C ASP A 229 9.92 -5.68 19.92
N ALA A 230 8.58 -5.77 19.92
CA ALA A 230 7.69 -4.65 19.59
C ALA A 230 7.76 -3.50 20.61
N TYR A 231 8.28 -3.75 21.80
CA TYR A 231 8.45 -2.77 22.87
C TYR A 231 9.91 -2.33 23.05
N ASP A 232 10.86 -2.88 22.27
CA ASP A 232 12.25 -2.47 22.32
C ASP A 232 12.45 -1.16 21.56
N GLU A 233 12.52 -0.05 22.31
CA GLU A 233 12.77 1.30 21.80
C GLU A 233 14.22 1.77 22.02
N SER A 234 15.15 0.83 22.24
CA SER A 234 16.55 1.19 22.39
C SER A 234 17.16 1.66 21.07
N GLN A 235 17.99 2.71 21.14
CA GLN A 235 18.71 3.22 19.97
C GLN A 235 19.59 2.15 19.32
N LYS A 236 20.13 1.23 20.11
CA LYS A 236 20.94 0.11 19.61
C LYS A 236 20.07 -0.83 18.78
N SER A 237 18.90 -1.24 19.30
CA SER A 237 17.98 -2.12 18.59
C SER A 237 17.55 -1.52 17.24
N TYR A 238 17.22 -0.23 17.22
CA TYR A 238 16.88 0.46 15.98
C TYR A 238 18.03 0.45 14.96
N LYS A 239 19.25 0.78 15.38
CA LYS A 239 20.40 0.83 14.48
C LYS A 239 20.75 -0.54 13.92
N ASP A 240 20.85 -1.54 14.79
CA ASP A 240 21.24 -2.89 14.40
C ASP A 240 20.20 -3.52 13.47
N SER A 241 18.92 -3.35 13.80
CA SER A 241 17.82 -3.89 13.01
C SER A 241 17.65 -3.16 11.68
N SER A 242 17.84 -1.83 11.66
CA SER A 242 17.84 -1.03 10.44
C SER A 242 18.94 -1.47 9.50
N LYS A 243 20.16 -1.58 10.00
CA LYS A 243 21.30 -2.04 9.22
C LYS A 243 21.06 -3.43 8.63
N LYS A 244 20.63 -4.39 9.46
CA LYS A 244 20.34 -5.75 9.01
C LYS A 244 19.24 -5.79 7.95
N PHE A 245 18.17 -4.98 8.08
CA PHE A 245 17.10 -4.90 7.09
C PHE A 245 17.63 -4.33 5.76
N ASP A 246 18.42 -3.25 5.83
CA ASP A 246 18.98 -2.61 4.65
C ASP A 246 19.94 -3.53 3.90
N GLU A 247 20.84 -4.21 4.60
CA GLU A 247 21.75 -5.22 4.02
C GLU A 247 20.99 -6.38 3.34
N THR A 248 19.81 -6.74 3.85
CA THR A 248 18.98 -7.81 3.26
C THR A 248 18.36 -7.41 1.92
N PHE A 249 18.07 -6.12 1.72
CA PHE A 249 17.33 -5.61 0.57
C PHE A 249 18.12 -4.56 -0.22
N GLU A 250 19.44 -4.43 0.00
CA GLU A 250 20.31 -3.68 -0.91
C GLU A 250 20.42 -4.45 -2.22
N LEU A 251 19.73 -3.93 -3.22
CA LEU A 251 19.89 -4.36 -4.60
C LEU A 251 20.97 -3.45 -5.21
N GLU A 252 22.08 -4.04 -5.71
CA GLU A 252 23.07 -3.32 -6.51
C GLU A 252 22.47 -2.83 -7.84
#